data_a07c01fd6a0b009dbd0597a0b8ab96e0
#
_entry.id   a07c01fd6a0b009dbd0597a0b8ab96e0
#
_cell.length_a   1.000
_cell.length_b   1.000
_cell.length_c   1.000
_cell.angle_alpha   90.00
_cell.angle_beta   90.00
_cell.angle_gamma   90.00
#
_symmetry.space_group_name_H-M   'P 1'
#
loop_
_entity.id
_entity.type
_entity.pdbx_description
1 polymer ?
#
loop_
_entity_poly.entity_id
_entity_poly.type
_entity_poly.pdbx_seq_one_letter_code
_entity_poly.pdbx_strand_id
1 'polypeptide(L)'
;MKTTKHCNTLTALSAVTLLLGLSACAGDAQGSSQPSASSTTSASASASSSASPVASATSSASPAASVVAEPKGSEIIEIRAADDTNADAAIAKEAAIAAAKRVVAQDNRLLNAWMHGDFEHTSDEELAKYVYPDTMSQVKEDIQSARNDLKNNGGSFTGNVTMRDVGVSDILTYKYPDGSSHPYSALRVKYCMDWTQVRTPDGERAVTGPDSTATVEVSVMRLQDGRYTYAGTRQINSGCAS
;
A
#
# COMPACT_ATOMS: atom_id res chain seq x y z
N MET A 1 27.32 -48.09 10.01
CA MET A 1 26.82 -47.18 8.94
C MET A 1 26.30 -45.96 9.63
N LYS A 2 27.03 -44.83 9.56
CA LYS A 2 26.62 -43.53 10.12
C LYS A 2 25.99 -42.73 9.00
N THR A 3 24.69 -42.48 9.07
CA THR A 3 23.95 -41.63 8.12
C THR A 3 24.15 -40.18 8.55
N THR A 4 24.92 -39.47 7.79
CA THR A 4 25.13 -38.01 7.94
C THR A 4 23.86 -37.31 7.41
N LYS A 5 23.09 -36.71 8.33
CA LYS A 5 22.01 -35.77 7.97
C LYS A 5 22.67 -34.49 7.47
N HIS A 6 22.60 -34.25 6.19
CA HIS A 6 22.91 -32.95 5.64
C HIS A 6 21.78 -31.99 6.03
N CYS A 7 22.14 -31.02 6.85
CA CYS A 7 21.30 -29.87 7.21
C CYS A 7 21.21 -28.96 5.98
N ASN A 8 20.08 -29.01 5.26
CA ASN A 8 19.76 -28.04 4.20
C ASN A 8 19.17 -26.78 4.86
N THR A 9 20.06 -25.95 5.38
CA THR A 9 19.71 -24.63 5.97
C THR A 9 19.88 -23.51 4.94
N LEU A 10 19.30 -23.62 3.75
CA LEU A 10 19.58 -22.59 2.73
C LEU A 10 18.38 -22.28 1.81
N THR A 11 17.14 -22.32 2.32
CA THR A 11 16.01 -22.01 1.44
C THR A 11 14.98 -21.04 2.06
N ALA A 12 15.16 -20.62 3.29
CA ALA A 12 14.19 -19.70 3.93
C ALA A 12 14.39 -18.21 3.57
N LEU A 13 15.50 -17.84 2.92
CA LEU A 13 15.76 -16.44 2.57
C LEU A 13 15.15 -15.98 1.24
N SER A 14 14.68 -16.90 0.41
CA SER A 14 14.16 -16.54 -0.92
C SER A 14 12.73 -15.98 -0.89
N ALA A 15 11.91 -16.35 0.09
CA ALA A 15 10.51 -15.97 0.14
C ALA A 15 10.28 -14.46 0.44
N VAL A 16 11.22 -13.82 1.11
CA VAL A 16 11.10 -12.39 1.50
C VAL A 16 11.55 -11.45 0.39
N THR A 17 12.48 -11.90 -0.45
CA THR A 17 13.00 -11.07 -1.54
C THR A 17 12.02 -10.91 -2.70
N LEU A 18 11.01 -11.74 -2.77
CA LEU A 18 10.08 -11.86 -3.90
C LEU A 18 8.92 -10.88 -3.87
N LEU A 19 8.53 -10.40 -2.70
CA LEU A 19 7.46 -9.41 -2.59
C LEU A 19 7.98 -7.96 -2.58
N LEU A 20 9.30 -7.79 -2.57
CA LEU A 20 9.96 -6.48 -2.56
C LEU A 20 10.77 -6.31 -3.84
N GLY A 21 10.12 -6.36 -5.00
CA GLY A 21 10.74 -6.14 -6.31
C GLY A 21 11.60 -4.88 -6.31
N LEU A 22 12.90 -5.06 -6.10
CA LEU A 22 13.93 -4.02 -6.21
C LEU A 22 14.18 -3.70 -7.68
N SER A 23 13.35 -2.85 -8.28
CA SER A 23 13.72 -2.15 -9.50
C SER A 23 14.66 -1.01 -9.13
N ALA A 24 15.93 -1.35 -8.91
CA ALA A 24 17.01 -0.37 -8.85
C ALA A 24 17.41 0.02 -10.28
N CYS A 25 16.72 0.98 -10.87
CA CYS A 25 17.28 1.77 -11.95
C CYS A 25 18.08 2.90 -11.33
N ALA A 26 19.38 2.68 -11.20
CA ALA A 26 20.35 3.72 -10.90
C ALA A 26 20.47 4.65 -12.12
N GLY A 27 19.91 5.84 -11.99
CA GLY A 27 20.17 6.97 -12.87
C GLY A 27 20.95 8.01 -12.09
N ASP A 28 22.28 8.03 -12.27
CA ASP A 28 23.14 9.11 -11.80
C ASP A 28 22.74 10.44 -12.48
N ALA A 29 22.39 11.42 -11.67
CA ALA A 29 22.48 12.82 -12.06
C ALA A 29 22.94 13.64 -10.86
N GLN A 30 24.23 13.89 -10.81
CA GLN A 30 24.88 14.94 -10.01
C GLN A 30 24.34 16.31 -10.40
N GLY A 31 23.94 17.10 -9.41
CA GLY A 31 23.53 18.49 -9.59
C GLY A 31 23.46 19.21 -8.25
N SER A 32 24.63 19.66 -7.80
CA SER A 32 24.84 20.61 -6.70
C SER A 32 24.12 21.93 -6.97
N SER A 33 23.40 22.45 -5.97
CA SER A 33 23.48 23.87 -5.55
C SER A 33 22.47 24.17 -4.45
N GLN A 34 23.03 24.55 -3.31
CA GLN A 34 22.39 25.29 -2.23
C GLN A 34 22.42 26.79 -2.58
N PRO A 35 21.43 27.60 -2.21
CA PRO A 35 21.72 28.58 -1.18
C PRO A 35 20.65 28.85 -0.11
N SER A 36 21.14 29.04 1.05
CA SER A 36 20.89 29.97 2.17
C SER A 36 19.57 30.75 2.27
N ALA A 37 18.99 30.57 3.43
CA ALA A 37 18.43 31.46 4.45
C ALA A 37 17.85 32.83 4.04
N SER A 38 16.65 33.12 4.52
CA SER A 38 16.38 34.35 5.31
C SER A 38 15.07 34.21 6.10
N SER A 39 15.22 34.42 7.37
CA SER A 39 14.21 34.63 8.40
C SER A 39 13.50 35.96 8.23
N THR A 40 12.19 36.03 8.45
CA THR A 40 11.57 37.26 9.00
C THR A 40 10.38 36.93 9.89
N THR A 41 10.46 37.40 11.08
CA THR A 41 9.52 37.44 12.19
C THR A 41 8.51 38.59 12.02
N SER A 42 7.28 38.44 12.47
CA SER A 42 6.41 39.43 13.18
C SER A 42 4.97 38.95 13.13
N ALA A 43 4.36 38.59 14.21
CA ALA A 43 3.78 39.32 15.34
C ALA A 43 2.32 39.77 15.12
N SER A 44 1.48 39.15 15.95
CA SER A 44 0.31 39.65 16.69
C SER A 44 -0.78 40.48 16.01
N ALA A 45 -2.03 40.04 16.19
CA ALA A 45 -3.02 40.78 17.00
C ALA A 45 -4.33 39.99 17.15
N SER A 46 -4.81 40.00 18.36
CA SER A 46 -6.10 39.53 18.85
C SER A 46 -7.25 40.45 18.44
N ALA A 47 -8.45 39.91 18.28
CA ALA A 47 -9.67 40.57 18.81
C ALA A 47 -10.87 39.63 18.80
N SER A 48 -11.54 39.61 19.91
CA SER A 48 -12.80 38.99 20.30
C SER A 48 -14.01 39.54 19.54
N SER A 49 -15.06 38.72 19.38
CA SER A 49 -16.37 38.89 20.03
C SER A 49 -17.47 38.11 19.34
N SER A 50 -18.12 37.29 20.11
CA SER A 50 -19.57 37.09 20.33
C SER A 50 -20.55 37.31 19.19
N ALA A 51 -21.31 36.25 18.84
CA ALA A 51 -22.76 36.18 18.97
C ALA A 51 -23.30 34.84 18.42
N SER A 52 -23.99 34.10 19.26
CA SER A 52 -24.91 33.03 18.84
C SER A 52 -26.17 33.62 18.23
N PRO A 53 -26.76 32.93 17.24
CA PRO A 53 -28.15 32.60 17.39
C PRO A 53 -28.44 31.11 17.23
N VAL A 54 -29.33 30.66 18.05
CA VAL A 54 -30.07 29.39 17.98
C VAL A 54 -30.83 29.31 16.64
N ALA A 55 -30.63 28.25 15.88
CA ALA A 55 -31.53 27.88 14.81
C ALA A 55 -31.65 26.34 14.71
N SER A 56 -32.83 25.92 15.07
CA SER A 56 -33.61 24.75 14.65
C SER A 56 -32.87 23.55 14.04
N ALA A 57 -32.88 22.47 14.80
CA ALA A 57 -32.58 21.13 14.31
C ALA A 57 -33.64 20.70 13.26
N THR A 58 -33.23 20.70 12.02
CA THR A 58 -33.91 19.93 10.98
C THR A 58 -33.21 18.60 10.91
N SER A 59 -33.88 17.54 11.38
CA SER A 59 -33.44 16.17 11.24
C SER A 59 -33.41 15.79 9.76
N SER A 60 -32.27 16.00 9.11
CA SER A 60 -31.97 15.34 7.85
C SER A 60 -31.69 13.89 8.13
N ALA A 61 -32.61 13.02 7.71
CA ALA A 61 -32.39 11.58 7.68
C ALA A 61 -31.12 11.32 6.86
N SER A 62 -30.08 10.89 7.52
CA SER A 62 -28.85 10.38 6.89
C SER A 62 -29.24 9.22 5.98
N PRO A 63 -28.91 9.25 4.67
CA PRO A 63 -29.13 8.07 3.84
C PRO A 63 -28.38 6.90 4.48
N ALA A 64 -29.09 5.80 4.69
CA ALA A 64 -28.50 4.58 5.20
C ALA A 64 -27.30 4.23 4.32
N ALA A 65 -26.11 4.34 4.88
CA ALA A 65 -24.89 3.89 4.22
C ALA A 65 -25.10 2.41 3.89
N SER A 66 -25.19 2.10 2.60
CA SER A 66 -25.18 0.70 2.14
C SER A 66 -23.93 0.07 2.69
N VAL A 67 -24.07 -0.87 3.60
CA VAL A 67 -22.95 -1.65 4.14
C VAL A 67 -22.47 -2.53 2.97
N VAL A 68 -21.51 -2.02 2.23
CA VAL A 68 -20.77 -2.84 1.27
C VAL A 68 -20.02 -3.86 2.11
N ALA A 69 -20.32 -5.14 1.89
CA ALA A 69 -19.62 -6.22 2.59
C ALA A 69 -18.10 -6.05 2.38
N GLU A 70 -17.34 -6.20 3.44
CA GLU A 70 -15.87 -6.13 3.32
C GLU A 70 -15.39 -7.30 2.44
N PRO A 71 -14.49 -7.02 1.47
CA PRO A 71 -13.97 -8.04 0.57
C PRO A 71 -13.18 -9.09 1.36
N LYS A 72 -13.28 -10.36 0.95
CA LYS A 72 -12.66 -11.51 1.62
C LYS A 72 -11.60 -12.16 0.75
N GLY A 73 -10.62 -12.81 1.40
CA GLY A 73 -9.59 -13.57 0.70
C GLY A 73 -8.89 -12.75 -0.40
N SER A 74 -8.78 -13.31 -1.60
CA SER A 74 -8.17 -12.67 -2.77
C SER A 74 -9.13 -11.80 -3.60
N GLU A 75 -10.37 -11.55 -3.15
CA GLU A 75 -11.33 -10.68 -3.84
C GLU A 75 -10.76 -9.27 -4.05
N ILE A 76 -10.89 -8.74 -5.27
CA ILE A 76 -10.37 -7.40 -5.63
C ILE A 76 -11.54 -6.45 -5.89
N ILE A 77 -11.54 -5.32 -5.19
CA ILE A 77 -12.50 -4.25 -5.38
C ILE A 77 -11.85 -3.01 -5.98
N GLU A 78 -12.59 -2.26 -6.75
CA GLU A 78 -12.19 -0.93 -7.20
C GLU A 78 -12.24 0.06 -6.04
N ILE A 79 -11.21 0.89 -5.93
CA ILE A 79 -11.12 1.90 -4.88
C ILE A 79 -11.19 3.29 -5.50
N ARG A 80 -12.17 4.08 -5.09
CA ARG A 80 -12.36 5.50 -5.47
C ARG A 80 -12.38 6.37 -4.22
N ALA A 81 -12.06 7.64 -4.37
CA ALA A 81 -12.35 8.61 -3.31
C ALA A 81 -13.88 8.72 -3.12
N ALA A 82 -14.33 9.05 -1.92
CA ALA A 82 -15.75 9.03 -1.58
C ALA A 82 -16.62 9.92 -2.51
N ASP A 83 -16.07 11.05 -2.93
CA ASP A 83 -16.76 12.05 -3.77
C ASP A 83 -16.35 11.96 -5.25
N ASP A 84 -15.60 10.94 -5.64
CA ASP A 84 -15.09 10.76 -6.98
C ASP A 84 -16.13 10.04 -7.84
N THR A 85 -17.04 10.79 -8.42
CA THR A 85 -18.11 10.26 -9.28
C THR A 85 -17.70 10.14 -10.74
N ASN A 86 -16.65 10.85 -11.16
CA ASN A 86 -16.11 10.83 -12.52
C ASN A 86 -14.64 11.29 -12.56
N ALA A 87 -13.98 11.09 -13.70
CA ALA A 87 -12.57 11.40 -13.92
C ALA A 87 -12.20 12.89 -13.70
N ASP A 88 -13.16 13.79 -13.94
CA ASP A 88 -12.95 15.24 -13.88
C ASP A 88 -13.32 15.85 -12.51
N ALA A 89 -13.75 15.02 -11.55
CA ALA A 89 -14.16 15.51 -10.24
C ALA A 89 -12.96 16.10 -9.47
N ALA A 90 -13.15 17.27 -8.91
CA ALA A 90 -12.24 17.79 -7.90
C ALA A 90 -12.38 16.96 -6.62
N ILE A 91 -11.26 16.41 -6.14
CA ILE A 91 -11.25 15.50 -4.99
C ILE A 91 -10.68 16.23 -3.78
N ALA A 92 -11.32 16.09 -2.64
CA ALA A 92 -10.76 16.56 -1.37
C ALA A 92 -9.51 15.77 -1.00
N LYS A 93 -8.52 16.43 -0.43
CA LYS A 93 -7.25 15.83 0.00
C LYS A 93 -7.48 14.64 0.95
N GLU A 94 -8.39 14.79 1.89
CA GLU A 94 -8.73 13.78 2.88
C GLU A 94 -9.37 12.54 2.25
N ALA A 95 -10.20 12.73 1.23
CA ALA A 95 -10.82 11.64 0.46
C ALA A 95 -9.76 10.87 -0.33
N ALA A 96 -8.78 11.56 -0.94
CA ALA A 96 -7.65 10.94 -1.62
C ALA A 96 -6.76 10.13 -0.66
N ILE A 97 -6.46 10.68 0.52
CA ILE A 97 -5.71 9.99 1.58
C ILE A 97 -6.45 8.72 2.04
N ALA A 98 -7.76 8.82 2.26
CA ALA A 98 -8.57 7.67 2.65
C ALA A 98 -8.57 6.58 1.56
N ALA A 99 -8.71 6.96 0.29
CA ALA A 99 -8.64 6.02 -0.84
C ALA A 99 -7.25 5.34 -0.91
N ALA A 100 -6.16 6.09 -0.78
CA ALA A 100 -4.81 5.53 -0.79
C ALA A 100 -4.58 4.52 0.35
N LYS A 101 -5.05 4.82 1.56
CA LYS A 101 -4.98 3.88 2.69
C LYS A 101 -5.79 2.60 2.44
N ARG A 102 -6.93 2.69 1.76
CA ARG A 102 -7.73 1.52 1.36
C ARG A 102 -7.01 0.66 0.32
N VAL A 103 -6.29 1.27 -0.63
CA VAL A 103 -5.43 0.52 -1.58
C VAL A 103 -4.38 -0.28 -0.82
N VAL A 104 -3.70 0.32 0.15
CA VAL A 104 -2.69 -0.35 0.97
C VAL A 104 -3.30 -1.45 1.84
N ALA A 105 -4.48 -1.23 2.40
CA ALA A 105 -5.19 -2.26 3.16
C ALA A 105 -5.58 -3.45 2.28
N GLN A 106 -6.03 -3.19 1.04
CA GLN A 106 -6.29 -4.24 0.05
C GLN A 106 -5.02 -4.99 -0.33
N ASP A 107 -3.90 -4.29 -0.57
CA ASP A 107 -2.61 -4.89 -0.86
C ASP A 107 -2.17 -5.89 0.21
N ASN A 108 -2.22 -5.49 1.48
CA ASN A 108 -1.88 -6.38 2.59
C ASN A 108 -2.84 -7.58 2.70
N ARG A 109 -4.13 -7.39 2.42
CA ARG A 109 -5.10 -8.49 2.42
C ARG A 109 -4.82 -9.48 1.29
N LEU A 110 -4.50 -9.00 0.08
CA LEU A 110 -4.12 -9.83 -1.06
C LEU A 110 -2.83 -10.59 -0.80
N LEU A 111 -1.81 -9.94 -0.21
CA LEU A 111 -0.58 -10.60 0.22
C LEU A 111 -0.89 -11.77 1.15
N ASN A 112 -1.71 -11.57 2.17
CA ASN A 112 -2.10 -12.64 3.10
C ASN A 112 -2.88 -13.75 2.39
N ALA A 113 -3.82 -13.41 1.50
CA ALA A 113 -4.58 -14.37 0.73
C ALA A 113 -3.66 -15.26 -0.13
N TRP A 114 -2.72 -14.67 -0.86
CA TRP A 114 -1.75 -15.40 -1.69
C TRP A 114 -0.82 -16.28 -0.86
N MET A 115 -0.36 -15.82 0.30
CA MET A 115 0.43 -16.63 1.23
C MET A 115 -0.34 -17.85 1.76
N HIS A 116 -1.66 -17.72 1.90
CA HIS A 116 -2.53 -18.83 2.30
C HIS A 116 -2.95 -19.72 1.12
N GLY A 117 -2.50 -19.41 -0.11
CA GLY A 117 -2.79 -20.20 -1.31
C GLY A 117 -4.08 -19.83 -2.03
N ASP A 118 -4.72 -18.72 -1.65
CA ASP A 118 -5.90 -18.19 -2.33
C ASP A 118 -5.46 -17.27 -3.48
N PHE A 119 -5.57 -17.78 -4.72
CA PHE A 119 -5.27 -17.06 -5.95
C PHE A 119 -6.49 -16.99 -6.88
N GLU A 120 -7.70 -17.07 -6.35
CA GLU A 120 -8.92 -17.16 -7.14
C GLU A 120 -9.11 -15.91 -8.03
N HIS A 121 -8.83 -14.72 -7.47
CA HIS A 121 -9.02 -13.44 -8.14
C HIS A 121 -7.70 -12.84 -8.67
N THR A 122 -6.99 -13.58 -9.53
CA THR A 122 -5.70 -13.15 -10.12
C THR A 122 -5.72 -13.09 -11.64
N SER A 123 -6.90 -13.02 -12.27
CA SER A 123 -7.02 -12.78 -13.70
C SER A 123 -6.59 -11.36 -14.07
N ASP A 124 -6.23 -11.14 -15.33
CA ASP A 124 -5.85 -9.80 -15.81
C ASP A 124 -6.96 -8.78 -15.60
N GLU A 125 -8.22 -9.17 -15.76
CA GLU A 125 -9.38 -8.31 -15.55
C GLU A 125 -9.55 -7.93 -14.06
N GLU A 126 -9.40 -8.91 -13.16
CA GLU A 126 -9.45 -8.65 -11.72
C GLU A 126 -8.29 -7.77 -11.27
N LEU A 127 -7.08 -8.10 -11.68
CA LEU A 127 -5.89 -7.30 -11.35
C LEU A 127 -5.98 -5.87 -11.88
N ALA A 128 -6.58 -5.63 -13.06
CA ALA A 128 -6.76 -4.29 -13.63
C ALA A 128 -7.63 -3.37 -12.77
N LYS A 129 -8.44 -3.90 -11.85
CA LYS A 129 -9.20 -3.10 -10.88
C LYS A 129 -8.30 -2.47 -9.80
N TYR A 130 -7.15 -3.07 -9.55
CA TYR A 130 -6.29 -2.77 -8.41
C TYR A 130 -4.90 -2.30 -8.79
N VAL A 131 -4.32 -2.79 -9.90
CA VAL A 131 -2.93 -2.56 -10.28
C VAL A 131 -2.82 -1.44 -11.30
N TYR A 132 -1.87 -0.54 -11.12
CA TYR A 132 -1.52 0.47 -12.12
C TYR A 132 -0.96 -0.22 -13.38
N PRO A 133 -1.33 0.21 -14.60
CA PRO A 133 -0.99 -0.51 -15.84
C PRO A 133 0.50 -0.83 -15.99
N ASP A 134 1.39 0.11 -15.68
CA ASP A 134 2.85 -0.08 -15.84
C ASP A 134 3.44 -1.09 -14.82
N THR A 135 2.70 -1.40 -13.75
CA THR A 135 3.13 -2.33 -12.69
C THR A 135 2.54 -3.74 -12.89
N MET A 136 1.64 -3.92 -13.85
CA MET A 136 0.89 -5.15 -14.05
C MET A 136 1.78 -6.38 -14.26
N SER A 137 2.82 -6.27 -15.09
CA SER A 137 3.75 -7.38 -15.35
C SER A 137 4.47 -7.83 -14.09
N GLN A 138 4.92 -6.87 -13.27
CA GLN A 138 5.61 -7.16 -12.02
C GLN A 138 4.68 -7.89 -11.04
N VAL A 139 3.46 -7.42 -10.85
CA VAL A 139 2.49 -8.07 -9.96
C VAL A 139 2.18 -9.51 -10.40
N LYS A 140 2.08 -9.76 -11.71
CA LYS A 140 1.88 -11.11 -12.24
C LYS A 140 3.09 -12.04 -11.98
N GLU A 141 4.29 -11.52 -12.11
CA GLU A 141 5.51 -12.24 -11.75
C GLU A 141 5.56 -12.55 -10.25
N ASP A 142 5.20 -11.59 -9.40
CA ASP A 142 5.15 -11.76 -7.95
C ASP A 142 4.13 -12.84 -7.55
N ILE A 143 2.93 -12.85 -8.16
CA ILE A 143 1.92 -13.89 -7.96
C ILE A 143 2.43 -15.26 -8.39
N GLN A 144 3.07 -15.35 -9.56
CA GLN A 144 3.62 -16.61 -10.05
C GLN A 144 4.73 -17.12 -9.12
N SER A 145 5.55 -16.22 -8.62
CA SER A 145 6.59 -16.54 -7.64
C SER A 145 6.00 -17.04 -6.32
N ALA A 146 4.98 -16.36 -5.80
CA ALA A 146 4.27 -16.81 -4.59
C ALA A 146 3.71 -18.25 -4.76
N ARG A 147 3.11 -18.57 -5.90
CA ARG A 147 2.65 -19.94 -6.21
C ARG A 147 3.79 -20.96 -6.20
N ASN A 148 4.94 -20.59 -6.77
CA ASN A 148 6.11 -21.48 -6.78
C ASN A 148 6.67 -21.68 -5.38
N ASP A 149 6.70 -20.63 -4.56
CA ASP A 149 7.17 -20.69 -3.18
C ASP A 149 6.30 -21.59 -2.32
N LEU A 150 4.98 -21.49 -2.42
CA LEU A 150 4.07 -22.41 -1.71
C LEU A 150 4.32 -23.86 -2.11
N LYS A 151 4.51 -24.11 -3.39
CA LYS A 151 4.82 -25.44 -3.90
C LYS A 151 6.17 -25.97 -3.36
N ASN A 152 7.21 -25.12 -3.36
CA ASN A 152 8.56 -25.48 -2.93
C ASN A 152 8.64 -25.66 -1.41
N ASN A 153 7.86 -24.93 -0.63
CA ASN A 153 7.80 -25.05 0.83
C ASN A 153 6.83 -26.14 1.31
N GLY A 154 6.17 -26.86 0.41
CA GLY A 154 5.29 -27.98 0.76
C GLY A 154 3.91 -27.57 1.26
N GLY A 155 3.48 -26.31 1.05
CA GLY A 155 2.15 -25.85 1.43
C GLY A 155 2.05 -24.36 1.71
N SER A 156 0.90 -23.96 2.24
CA SER A 156 0.60 -22.58 2.57
C SER A 156 1.20 -22.14 3.90
N PHE A 157 1.56 -20.89 3.99
CA PHE A 157 1.93 -20.24 5.24
C PHE A 157 0.71 -20.12 6.16
N THR A 158 0.96 -19.94 7.46
CA THR A 158 -0.07 -19.65 8.47
C THR A 158 0.23 -18.35 9.19
N GLY A 159 -0.77 -17.77 9.86
CA GLY A 159 -0.66 -16.43 10.43
C GLY A 159 -0.76 -15.35 9.36
N ASN A 160 -0.67 -14.10 9.76
CA ASN A 160 -0.84 -12.95 8.87
C ASN A 160 0.32 -11.97 9.00
N VAL A 161 0.68 -11.37 7.88
CA VAL A 161 1.42 -10.11 7.87
C VAL A 161 0.49 -9.01 8.34
N THR A 162 0.93 -8.25 9.33
CA THR A 162 0.15 -7.11 9.84
C THR A 162 0.80 -5.79 9.48
N MET A 163 -0.04 -4.74 9.42
CA MET A 163 0.41 -3.38 9.17
C MET A 163 0.19 -2.52 10.42
N ARG A 164 1.19 -1.69 10.73
CA ARG A 164 1.10 -0.70 11.80
C ARG A 164 1.54 0.67 11.28
N ASP A 165 1.12 1.72 11.96
CA ASP A 165 1.59 3.10 11.72
C ASP A 165 1.39 3.57 10.27
N VAL A 166 0.22 3.27 9.70
CA VAL A 166 -0.11 3.61 8.31
C VAL A 166 -0.29 5.11 8.16
N GLY A 167 0.67 5.76 7.50
CA GLY A 167 0.70 7.20 7.25
C GLY A 167 1.00 7.54 5.80
N VAL A 168 0.48 8.68 5.33
CA VAL A 168 0.85 9.23 4.02
C VAL A 168 2.12 10.07 4.19
N SER A 169 3.17 9.75 3.43
CA SER A 169 4.45 10.45 3.47
C SER A 169 4.55 11.56 2.44
N ASP A 170 3.98 11.36 1.25
CA ASP A 170 3.99 12.33 0.16
C ASP A 170 2.64 12.37 -0.56
N ILE A 171 2.27 13.56 -1.01
CA ILE A 171 1.08 13.78 -1.83
C ILE A 171 1.49 14.64 -3.02
N LEU A 172 1.34 14.09 -4.21
CA LEU A 172 1.80 14.70 -5.45
C LEU A 172 0.65 14.85 -6.45
N THR A 173 0.87 15.74 -7.42
CA THR A 173 0.02 15.85 -8.60
C THR A 173 0.73 15.15 -9.77
N TYR A 174 0.09 14.14 -10.33
CA TYR A 174 0.59 13.44 -11.51
C TYR A 174 0.07 14.12 -12.78
N LYS A 175 0.95 14.27 -13.76
CA LYS A 175 0.58 14.74 -15.09
C LYS A 175 0.44 13.54 -16.02
N TYR A 176 -0.76 13.32 -16.51
CA TYR A 176 -1.05 12.22 -17.42
C TYR A 176 -0.48 12.44 -18.82
N PRO A 177 -0.33 11.38 -19.66
CA PRO A 177 0.22 11.50 -21.01
C PRO A 177 -0.56 12.44 -21.94
N ASP A 178 -1.86 12.59 -21.72
CA ASP A 178 -2.73 13.54 -22.46
C ASP A 178 -2.55 15.00 -22.04
N GLY A 179 -1.70 15.25 -21.04
CA GLY A 179 -1.41 16.58 -20.50
C GLY A 179 -2.35 17.02 -19.38
N SER A 180 -3.41 16.28 -19.07
CA SER A 180 -4.26 16.54 -17.91
C SER A 180 -3.52 16.27 -16.60
N SER A 181 -4.00 16.85 -15.52
CA SER A 181 -3.48 16.59 -14.19
C SER A 181 -4.58 16.75 -13.15
N HIS A 182 -4.54 15.92 -12.13
CA HIS A 182 -5.43 15.98 -11.00
C HIS A 182 -4.64 16.19 -9.71
N PRO A 183 -5.06 17.09 -8.83
CA PRO A 183 -4.47 17.19 -7.51
C PRO A 183 -4.65 15.86 -6.77
N TYR A 184 -3.68 15.53 -5.92
CA TYR A 184 -3.72 14.30 -5.10
C TYR A 184 -3.81 13.00 -5.89
N SER A 185 -3.27 12.97 -7.11
CA SER A 185 -3.32 11.81 -8.00
C SER A 185 -2.18 10.81 -7.81
N ALA A 186 -1.15 11.16 -7.05
CA ALA A 186 -0.07 10.27 -6.66
C ALA A 186 0.22 10.42 -5.17
N LEU A 187 0.13 9.33 -4.42
CA LEU A 187 0.37 9.33 -2.99
C LEU A 187 1.38 8.23 -2.64
N ARG A 188 2.20 8.52 -1.63
CA ARG A 188 3.07 7.52 -1.01
C ARG A 188 2.58 7.24 0.39
N VAL A 189 2.36 5.98 0.69
CA VAL A 189 1.88 5.52 2.00
C VAL A 189 2.96 4.69 2.65
N LYS A 190 3.44 5.11 3.81
CA LYS A 190 4.40 4.36 4.63
C LYS A 190 3.68 3.62 5.74
N TYR A 191 4.17 2.43 6.05
CA TYR A 191 3.72 1.65 7.19
C TYR A 191 4.80 0.69 7.66
N CYS A 192 4.64 0.19 8.87
CA CYS A 192 5.42 -0.91 9.40
C CYS A 192 4.75 -2.24 9.00
N MET A 193 5.45 -3.05 8.23
CA MET A 193 5.07 -4.42 7.89
C MET A 193 5.66 -5.36 8.93
N ASP A 194 4.84 -6.23 9.51
CA ASP A 194 5.23 -7.16 10.59
C ASP A 194 4.93 -8.60 10.21
N TRP A 195 5.99 -9.42 10.09
CA TRP A 195 5.98 -10.83 9.72
C TRP A 195 6.11 -11.76 10.93
N THR A 196 6.18 -11.24 12.14
CA THR A 196 6.53 -12.04 13.34
C THR A 196 5.53 -13.17 13.62
N GLN A 197 4.30 -13.07 13.13
CA GLN A 197 3.25 -14.07 13.29
C GLN A 197 3.16 -15.07 12.14
N VAL A 198 3.91 -14.86 11.05
CA VAL A 198 3.85 -15.74 9.88
C VAL A 198 4.71 -16.98 10.12
N ARG A 199 4.16 -18.13 9.80
CA ARG A 199 4.82 -19.44 9.92
C ARG A 199 4.81 -20.17 8.58
N THR A 200 5.89 -20.88 8.34
CA THR A 200 6.02 -21.86 7.25
C THR A 200 5.11 -23.07 7.50
N PRO A 201 4.87 -23.92 6.50
CA PRO A 201 4.04 -25.13 6.68
C PRO A 201 4.55 -26.10 7.77
N ASP A 202 5.86 -26.11 8.05
CA ASP A 202 6.48 -26.90 9.11
C ASP A 202 6.44 -26.21 10.50
N GLY A 203 5.82 -25.01 10.60
CA GLY A 203 5.60 -24.27 11.84
C GLY A 203 6.72 -23.32 12.25
N GLU A 204 7.80 -23.23 11.49
CA GLU A 204 8.88 -22.30 11.76
C GLU A 204 8.48 -20.85 11.41
N ARG A 205 9.21 -19.87 11.91
CA ARG A 205 9.00 -18.46 11.51
C ARG A 205 9.39 -18.28 10.05
N ALA A 206 8.50 -17.70 9.25
CA ALA A 206 8.75 -17.45 7.84
C ALA A 206 9.89 -16.43 7.64
N VAL A 207 9.99 -15.45 8.54
CA VAL A 207 11.06 -14.44 8.55
C VAL A 207 11.64 -14.32 9.95
N THR A 208 12.96 -14.29 10.05
CA THR A 208 13.69 -14.17 11.31
C THR A 208 14.67 -12.99 11.26
N GLY A 209 15.09 -12.53 12.43
CA GLY A 209 16.04 -11.44 12.56
C GLY A 209 15.41 -10.05 12.31
N PRO A 210 16.22 -9.05 11.92
CA PRO A 210 15.78 -7.67 11.78
C PRO A 210 14.73 -7.48 10.67
N ASP A 211 14.69 -8.38 9.68
CA ASP A 211 13.74 -8.32 8.56
C ASP A 211 12.35 -8.86 8.91
N SER A 212 12.18 -9.40 10.14
CA SER A 212 10.84 -9.81 10.63
C SER A 212 9.87 -8.63 10.75
N THR A 213 10.37 -7.42 10.77
CA THR A 213 9.62 -6.18 10.59
C THR A 213 10.34 -5.30 9.58
N ALA A 214 9.61 -4.52 8.80
CA ALA A 214 10.19 -3.60 7.82
C ALA A 214 9.34 -2.33 7.68
N THR A 215 9.99 -1.19 7.51
CA THR A 215 9.30 0.00 7.03
C THR A 215 9.20 -0.06 5.53
N VAL A 216 7.99 -0.06 5.00
CA VAL A 216 7.69 -0.08 3.57
C VAL A 216 6.95 1.17 3.13
N GLU A 217 7.09 1.50 1.86
CA GLU A 217 6.38 2.58 1.19
C GLU A 217 5.70 2.05 -0.06
N VAL A 218 4.39 2.24 -0.15
CA VAL A 218 3.57 1.91 -1.31
C VAL A 218 3.27 3.18 -2.09
N SER A 219 3.49 3.12 -3.39
CA SER A 219 3.04 4.14 -4.33
C SER A 219 1.61 3.83 -4.76
N VAL A 220 0.74 4.82 -4.65
CA VAL A 220 -0.66 4.74 -5.06
C VAL A 220 -0.92 5.81 -6.11
N MET A 221 -1.51 5.40 -7.24
CA MET A 221 -1.82 6.28 -8.36
C MET A 221 -3.31 6.32 -8.63
N ARG A 222 -3.85 7.53 -8.81
CA ARG A 222 -5.19 7.74 -9.34
C ARG A 222 -5.16 7.62 -10.87
N LEU A 223 -6.00 6.78 -11.43
CA LEU A 223 -6.21 6.69 -12.89
C LEU A 223 -7.11 7.85 -13.38
N GLN A 224 -7.14 8.07 -14.70
CA GLN A 224 -8.01 9.06 -15.32
C GLN A 224 -9.51 8.79 -15.08
N ASP A 225 -9.89 7.52 -14.89
CA ASP A 225 -11.26 7.11 -14.56
C ASP A 225 -11.64 7.30 -13.08
N GLY A 226 -10.74 7.85 -12.26
CA GLY A 226 -10.96 8.13 -10.84
C GLY A 226 -10.57 7.00 -9.88
N ARG A 227 -10.21 5.82 -10.36
CA ARG A 227 -9.75 4.72 -9.50
C ARG A 227 -8.38 4.99 -8.91
N TYR A 228 -8.19 4.62 -7.66
CA TYR A 228 -6.88 4.57 -7.00
C TYR A 228 -6.33 3.15 -7.08
N THR A 229 -5.09 3.02 -7.55
CA THR A 229 -4.46 1.75 -7.86
C THR A 229 -3.08 1.64 -7.20
N TYR A 230 -2.68 0.41 -6.92
CA TYR A 230 -1.33 0.07 -6.48
C TYR A 230 -0.34 0.26 -7.63
N ALA A 231 0.73 1.00 -7.38
CA ALA A 231 1.76 1.32 -8.38
C ALA A 231 3.17 0.91 -7.94
N GLY A 232 3.26 0.02 -6.96
CA GLY A 232 4.52 -0.56 -6.50
C GLY A 232 4.81 -0.33 -5.03
N THR A 233 5.71 -1.15 -4.51
CA THR A 233 6.16 -1.13 -3.12
C THR A 233 7.68 -1.08 -3.08
N ARG A 234 8.24 -0.37 -2.11
CA ARG A 234 9.67 -0.42 -1.80
C ARG A 234 9.89 -0.55 -0.30
N GLN A 235 10.87 -1.32 0.09
CA GLN A 235 11.36 -1.33 1.46
C GLN A 235 12.23 -0.09 1.69
N ILE A 236 11.98 0.60 2.79
CA ILE A 236 12.77 1.77 3.21
C ILE A 236 13.86 1.35 4.17
N ASN A 237 13.50 0.58 5.20
CA ASN A 237 14.42 0.09 6.22
C ASN A 237 14.02 -1.32 6.68
N SER A 238 15.00 -2.12 7.10
CA SER A 238 14.78 -3.26 7.97
C SER A 238 14.42 -2.75 9.37
N GLY A 239 13.45 -3.37 10.00
CA GLY A 239 12.86 -2.89 11.23
C GLY A 239 11.85 -1.74 11.01
N CYS A 240 11.08 -1.48 12.04
CA CYS A 240 10.16 -0.35 12.08
C CYS A 240 10.71 0.69 13.04
N ALA A 241 10.73 1.95 12.64
CA ALA A 241 11.04 3.03 13.54
C ALA A 241 10.00 3.05 14.68
N SER A 242 10.47 3.05 15.90
CA SER A 242 9.68 3.25 17.12
C SER A 242 9.39 4.72 17.33
#